data_eb4264cce50502ca5cd761d4b2863d4c
#
_entry.id   eb4264cce50502ca5cd761d4b2863d4c
#
_cell.length_a   1.000
_cell.length_b   1.000
_cell.length_c   1.000
_cell.angle_alpha   90.00
_cell.angle_beta   90.00
_cell.angle_gamma   90.00
#
_symmetry.space_group_name_H-M   'P 1'
#
loop_
_entity.id
_entity.type
_entity.pdbx_description
1 polymer ?
#
loop_
_entity_poly.entity_id
_entity_poly.type
_entity_poly.pdbx_seq_one_letter_code
_entity_poly.pdbx_strand_id
1 'polypeptide(L)'
;MEPVDAPAFPSDPAVPSGPSSHALGPLEIRPSEYQVLAHGRRVNLTVREFELFWALAQRPDHVIRRAELYERVWGGAMSPRDRSVDVFVRKLRRKLALASPGWRYVHTHFGIGYRFAPEPVAPAPRLEQR
;
A
#
# COMPACT_ATOMS: atom_id res chain seq x y z
N MET A 1 13.08 -15.28 19.88
CA MET A 1 13.31 -14.84 19.37
C MET A 1 12.96 -14.32 18.52
N GLU A 2 12.86 -13.69 18.22
CA GLU A 2 12.45 -13.07 17.53
C GLU A 2 12.82 -13.07 16.45
N PRO A 3 12.43 -12.95 15.95
CA PRO A 3 12.55 -13.06 14.87
C PRO A 3 13.04 -12.15 14.19
N VAL A 4 13.23 -11.89 14.05
CA VAL A 4 13.59 -11.18 13.50
C VAL A 4 13.27 -10.99 12.55
N ASP A 5 12.85 -11.16 12.31
CA ASP A 5 12.47 -11.07 11.45
C ASP A 5 12.06 -10.28 10.84
N ALA A 6 11.55 -9.85 10.85
CA ALA A 6 11.01 -8.94 10.23
C ALA A 6 11.90 -8.00 9.78
N PRO A 7 12.53 -8.18 9.23
CA PRO A 7 13.43 -7.42 8.80
C PRO A 7 13.04 -6.30 8.01
N ALA A 8 12.31 -6.45 7.06
CA ALA A 8 11.99 -5.40 6.20
C ALA A 8 11.19 -4.38 6.90
N PHE A 9 10.46 -4.76 7.87
CA PHE A 9 9.66 -3.85 8.58
C PHE A 9 10.12 -3.86 9.97
N PRO A 10 10.70 -2.82 10.38
CA PRO A 10 11.06 -2.71 11.75
C PRO A 10 9.84 -2.85 12.52
N SER A 11 9.91 -3.39 13.62
CA SER A 11 8.80 -3.46 14.44
C SER A 11 8.33 -2.13 14.68
N ASP A 12 7.22 -1.84 14.26
CA ASP A 12 6.62 -0.56 14.43
C ASP A 12 5.81 -0.63 15.69
N PRO A 13 6.15 0.16 16.67
CA PRO A 13 5.41 0.08 17.91
C PRO A 13 3.96 0.43 17.72
N ALA A 14 3.61 1.05 16.64
CA ALA A 14 2.23 1.33 16.38
C ALA A 14 1.48 0.13 15.88
N VAL A 15 2.17 -0.91 15.48
CA VAL A 15 1.49 -2.11 15.04
C VAL A 15 1.12 -2.92 16.26
N PRO A 16 -0.17 -3.15 16.48
CA PRO A 16 -0.56 -3.90 17.67
C PRO A 16 -0.05 -5.31 17.60
N SER A 17 0.19 -5.86 18.73
CA SER A 17 0.58 -7.25 18.75
C SER A 17 -0.65 -8.10 18.66
N GLY A 18 -0.47 -9.35 18.50
CA GLY A 18 -1.59 -10.25 18.41
C GLY A 18 -2.17 -10.18 17.03
N PRO A 19 -3.38 -10.55 16.84
CA PRO A 19 -3.92 -10.58 15.51
C PRO A 19 -4.05 -9.19 15.08
N SER A 20 -3.07 -8.65 14.55
CA SER A 20 -3.14 -7.32 14.11
C SER A 20 -3.76 -7.29 12.78
N SER A 21 -4.86 -6.63 12.72
CA SER A 21 -5.57 -6.45 11.48
C SER A 21 -6.01 -5.01 11.45
N HIS A 22 -5.83 -4.39 10.31
CA HIS A 22 -6.14 -2.98 10.13
C HIS A 22 -7.19 -2.85 9.05
N ALA A 23 -8.25 -2.13 9.36
CA ALA A 23 -9.31 -1.91 8.37
C ALA A 23 -9.12 -0.52 7.77
N LEU A 24 -8.95 -0.47 6.46
CA LEU A 24 -8.76 0.77 5.73
C LEU A 24 -9.68 0.75 4.52
N GLY A 25 -10.86 1.32 4.70
CA GLY A 25 -11.88 1.22 3.68
C GLY A 25 -12.29 -0.22 3.50
N PRO A 26 -12.45 -0.69 2.28
CA PRO A 26 -12.78 -2.10 2.05
C PRO A 26 -11.62 -3.04 2.28
N LEU A 27 -10.44 -2.54 2.61
CA LEU A 27 -9.28 -3.39 2.78
C LEU A 27 -9.09 -3.77 4.23
N GLU A 28 -8.69 -5.00 4.41
CA GLU A 28 -8.23 -5.47 5.71
C GLU A 28 -6.78 -5.89 5.52
N ILE A 29 -5.90 -5.38 6.34
CA ILE A 29 -4.48 -5.65 6.21
C ILE A 29 -4.03 -6.47 7.40
N ARG A 30 -3.36 -7.57 7.12
CA ARG A 30 -2.81 -8.44 8.15
C ARG A 30 -1.30 -8.48 7.99
N PRO A 31 -0.60 -7.56 8.62
CA PRO A 31 0.83 -7.41 8.37
C PRO A 31 1.63 -8.64 8.76
N SER A 32 1.29 -9.27 9.86
CA SER A 32 2.06 -10.43 10.30
C SER A 32 1.91 -11.60 9.36
N GLU A 33 0.89 -11.60 8.52
CA GLU A 33 0.68 -12.66 7.55
C GLU A 33 1.01 -12.21 6.14
N TYR A 34 1.47 -10.99 5.98
CA TYR A 34 1.75 -10.43 4.66
C TYR A 34 0.54 -10.53 3.75
N GLN A 35 -0.64 -10.27 4.31
CA GLN A 35 -1.88 -10.41 3.57
C GLN A 35 -2.70 -9.14 3.54
N VAL A 36 -3.38 -8.95 2.43
CA VAL A 36 -4.36 -7.90 2.26
C VAL A 36 -5.60 -8.56 1.73
N LEU A 37 -6.74 -8.21 2.32
CA LEU A 37 -8.02 -8.67 1.80
C LEU A 37 -8.81 -7.47 1.35
N ALA A 38 -9.49 -7.61 0.24
CA ALA A 38 -10.37 -6.55 -0.27
C ALA A 38 -11.76 -7.14 -0.34
N HIS A 39 -12.68 -6.51 0.34
CA HIS A 39 -14.07 -7.02 0.41
C HIS A 39 -14.08 -8.48 0.85
N GLY A 40 -13.21 -8.82 1.79
CA GLY A 40 -13.15 -10.16 2.33
C GLY A 40 -12.38 -11.17 1.51
N ARG A 41 -11.84 -10.77 0.37
CA ARG A 41 -11.10 -11.70 -0.49
C ARG A 41 -9.63 -11.34 -0.53
N ARG A 42 -8.80 -12.35 -0.54
CA ARG A 42 -7.36 -12.12 -0.57
C ARG A 42 -6.93 -11.43 -1.87
N VAL A 43 -6.09 -10.41 -1.73
CA VAL A 43 -5.45 -9.79 -2.87
C VAL A 43 -4.10 -10.48 -3.04
N ASN A 44 -3.84 -10.97 -4.23
CA ASN A 44 -2.65 -11.79 -4.46
C ASN A 44 -1.42 -10.92 -4.71
N LEU A 45 -0.77 -10.50 -3.64
CA LEU A 45 0.42 -9.67 -3.74
C LEU A 45 1.68 -10.50 -3.53
N THR A 46 2.74 -10.14 -4.23
CA THR A 46 4.04 -10.70 -3.91
C THR A 46 4.52 -10.07 -2.62
N VAL A 47 5.57 -10.65 -2.04
CA VAL A 47 6.12 -10.11 -0.80
C VAL A 47 6.54 -8.66 -0.98
N ARG A 48 7.23 -8.36 -2.08
CA ARG A 48 7.71 -6.99 -2.30
C ARG A 48 6.55 -6.03 -2.52
N GLU A 49 5.52 -6.48 -3.22
CA GLU A 49 4.33 -5.65 -3.40
C GLU A 49 3.66 -5.38 -2.07
N PHE A 50 3.59 -6.40 -1.22
CA PHE A 50 3.02 -6.19 0.10
C PHE A 50 3.86 -5.21 0.91
N GLU A 51 5.16 -5.34 0.86
CA GLU A 51 6.04 -4.44 1.60
C GLU A 51 5.83 -3.00 1.20
N LEU A 52 5.73 -2.76 -0.11
CA LEU A 52 5.47 -1.41 -0.57
C LEU A 52 4.11 -0.92 -0.12
N PHE A 53 3.11 -1.77 -0.24
CA PHE A 53 1.77 -1.43 0.18
C PHE A 53 1.75 -1.08 1.67
N TRP A 54 2.40 -1.89 2.49
CA TRP A 54 2.40 -1.68 3.93
C TRP A 54 3.16 -0.40 4.30
N ALA A 55 4.24 -0.11 3.62
CA ALA A 55 4.97 1.13 3.87
C ALA A 55 4.10 2.34 3.64
N LEU A 56 3.21 2.26 2.66
CA LEU A 56 2.27 3.35 2.41
C LEU A 56 1.11 3.34 3.40
N ALA A 57 0.57 2.17 3.67
CA ALA A 57 -0.65 2.07 4.46
C ALA A 57 -0.43 2.35 5.94
N GLN A 58 0.78 2.21 6.42
CA GLN A 58 1.10 2.55 7.80
C GLN A 58 0.90 4.03 8.10
N ARG A 59 0.98 4.85 7.09
CA ARG A 59 0.84 6.28 7.25
C ARG A 59 -0.22 6.81 6.31
N PRO A 60 -1.46 6.49 6.58
CA PRO A 60 -2.53 6.90 5.65
C PRO A 60 -2.59 8.41 5.55
N ASP A 61 -2.92 8.87 4.38
CA ASP A 61 -3.06 10.29 4.07
C ASP A 61 -1.76 11.09 4.11
N HIS A 62 -0.63 10.42 4.23
CA HIS A 62 0.65 11.11 4.19
C HIS A 62 1.32 10.83 2.86
N VAL A 63 1.85 11.88 2.24
CA VAL A 63 2.63 11.71 1.03
C VAL A 63 4.02 11.25 1.43
N ILE A 64 4.43 10.10 0.91
CA ILE A 64 5.74 9.56 1.21
C ILE A 64 6.59 9.66 -0.04
N ARG A 65 7.78 10.19 0.12
CA ARG A 65 8.66 10.39 -1.03
C ARG A 65 9.14 9.07 -1.58
N ARG A 66 9.36 9.04 -2.88
CA ARG A 66 9.80 7.82 -3.52
C ARG A 66 11.10 7.29 -2.93
N ALA A 67 12.02 8.18 -2.62
CA ALA A 67 13.28 7.76 -2.02
C ALA A 67 13.07 7.10 -0.66
N GLU A 68 12.13 7.59 0.10
CA GLU A 68 11.84 7.01 1.40
C GLU A 68 11.18 5.64 1.24
N LEU A 69 10.28 5.50 0.29
CA LEU A 69 9.68 4.20 0.00
C LEU A 69 10.73 3.19 -0.45
N TYR A 70 11.65 3.66 -1.29
CA TYR A 70 12.71 2.78 -1.77
C TYR A 70 13.56 2.30 -0.61
N GLU A 71 13.94 3.22 0.25
CA GLU A 71 14.78 2.87 1.38
C GLU A 71 14.11 1.86 2.28
N ARG A 72 12.82 2.04 2.52
CA ARG A 72 12.11 1.14 3.40
C ARG A 72 11.92 -0.25 2.82
N VAL A 73 11.72 -0.33 1.52
CA VAL A 73 11.36 -1.60 0.88
C VAL A 73 12.57 -2.31 0.30
N TRP A 74 13.45 -1.55 -0.33
CA TRP A 74 14.64 -2.16 -0.96
C TRP A 74 15.90 -1.98 -0.15
N GLY A 75 15.93 -0.98 0.72
CA GLY A 75 17.13 -0.68 1.48
C GLY A 75 18.07 0.19 0.69
N GLY A 76 18.79 1.03 1.37
CA GLY A 76 19.78 1.86 0.72
C GLY A 76 19.20 3.04 0.00
N ALA A 77 20.04 3.76 -0.67
CA ALA A 77 19.65 5.00 -1.34
C ALA A 77 19.17 4.73 -2.75
N MET A 78 18.08 5.39 -3.12
CA MET A 78 17.53 5.26 -4.47
C MET A 78 18.34 6.12 -5.42
N SER A 79 18.78 5.52 -6.52
CA SER A 79 19.47 6.34 -7.51
C SER A 79 18.46 7.18 -8.27
N PRO A 80 18.91 8.29 -8.87
CA PRO A 80 17.97 9.20 -9.51
C PRO A 80 17.16 8.60 -10.65
N ARG A 81 17.69 7.56 -11.29
CA ARG A 81 16.98 6.96 -12.41
C ARG A 81 16.26 5.67 -12.05
N ASP A 82 16.26 5.33 -10.78
CA ASP A 82 15.64 4.10 -10.37
C ASP A 82 14.13 4.23 -10.46
N ARG A 83 13.50 3.31 -11.16
CA ARG A 83 12.05 3.31 -11.34
C ARG A 83 11.36 2.21 -10.57
N SER A 84 12.07 1.54 -9.68
CA SER A 84 11.49 0.41 -8.97
C SER A 84 10.22 0.76 -8.24
N VAL A 85 10.23 1.88 -7.52
CA VAL A 85 9.03 2.27 -6.78
C VAL A 85 7.86 2.46 -7.73
N ASP A 86 8.09 3.19 -8.82
CA ASP A 86 7.00 3.49 -9.75
C ASP A 86 6.46 2.23 -10.41
N VAL A 87 7.34 1.32 -10.74
CA VAL A 87 6.94 0.06 -11.38
C VAL A 87 6.09 -0.76 -10.40
N PHE A 88 6.52 -0.83 -9.16
CA PHE A 88 5.77 -1.62 -8.17
C PHE A 88 4.47 -0.94 -7.78
N VAL A 89 4.44 0.39 -7.76
CA VAL A 89 3.17 1.09 -7.54
C VAL A 89 2.18 0.75 -8.65
N ARG A 90 2.66 0.69 -9.88
CA ARG A 90 1.78 0.35 -10.99
C ARG A 90 1.21 -1.06 -10.82
N LYS A 91 2.06 -2.01 -10.46
CA LYS A 91 1.61 -3.37 -10.24
C LYS A 91 0.60 -3.45 -9.09
N LEU A 92 0.90 -2.75 -8.02
CA LEU A 92 0.05 -2.74 -6.86
C LEU A 92 -1.31 -2.14 -7.21
N ARG A 93 -1.32 -1.03 -7.91
CA ARG A 93 -2.57 -0.40 -8.32
C ARG A 93 -3.42 -1.33 -9.15
N ARG A 94 -2.79 -2.04 -10.07
CA ARG A 94 -3.52 -2.95 -10.93
C ARG A 94 -4.19 -4.05 -10.10
N LYS A 95 -3.46 -4.61 -9.18
CA LYS A 95 -4.01 -5.70 -8.38
C LYS A 95 -5.12 -5.22 -7.46
N LEU A 96 -4.95 -4.05 -6.87
CA LEU A 96 -6.00 -3.49 -6.02
C LEU A 96 -7.23 -3.12 -6.83
N ALA A 97 -7.06 -2.62 -8.04
CA ALA A 97 -8.20 -2.27 -8.87
C ALA A 97 -9.00 -3.49 -9.27
N LEU A 98 -8.31 -4.59 -9.53
CA LEU A 98 -9.01 -5.83 -9.88
C LEU A 98 -9.74 -6.40 -8.67
N ALA A 99 -9.15 -6.30 -7.50
CA ALA A 99 -9.74 -6.88 -6.30
C ALA A 99 -10.81 -5.98 -5.71
N SER A 100 -10.75 -4.70 -5.98
CA SER A 100 -11.64 -3.73 -5.37
C SER A 100 -12.09 -2.70 -6.41
N PRO A 101 -12.92 -3.12 -7.36
CA PRO A 101 -13.38 -2.19 -8.39
C PRO A 101 -14.13 -1.03 -7.75
N GLY A 102 -13.95 0.13 -8.31
CA GLY A 102 -14.65 1.30 -7.81
C GLY A 102 -13.94 2.00 -6.68
N TRP A 103 -12.76 1.56 -6.34
CA TRP A 103 -11.96 2.20 -5.29
C TRP A 103 -10.57 2.53 -5.80
N ARG A 104 -10.01 3.59 -5.24
CA ARG A 104 -8.65 3.98 -5.52
C ARG A 104 -7.93 4.12 -4.20
N TYR A 105 -6.74 3.58 -4.10
CA TYR A 105 -6.04 3.54 -2.83
C TYR A 105 -4.71 4.27 -2.83
N VAL A 106 -3.99 4.25 -3.93
CA VAL A 106 -2.66 4.86 -3.99
C VAL A 106 -2.71 6.01 -4.97
N HIS A 107 -2.42 7.19 -4.45
CA HIS A 107 -2.52 8.43 -5.22
C HIS A 107 -1.15 8.99 -5.51
N THR A 108 -0.94 9.42 -6.74
CA THR A 108 0.32 10.01 -7.14
C THR A 108 0.34 11.49 -6.80
N HIS A 109 1.42 11.93 -6.19
CA HIS A 109 1.67 13.35 -6.01
C HIS A 109 2.87 13.65 -6.87
N PHE A 110 2.63 14.22 -8.04
CA PHE A 110 3.65 14.35 -9.06
C PHE A 110 4.83 15.16 -8.54
N GLY A 111 6.04 14.64 -8.80
CA GLY A 111 7.25 15.27 -8.35
C GLY A 111 7.56 15.06 -6.88
N ILE A 112 6.70 14.36 -6.14
CA ILE A 112 6.93 14.15 -4.72
C ILE A 112 6.94 12.68 -4.37
N GLY A 113 5.81 12.01 -4.53
CA GLY A 113 5.72 10.63 -4.13
C GLY A 113 4.30 10.11 -4.18
N TYR A 114 3.95 9.26 -3.23
CA TYR A 114 2.66 8.59 -3.23
C TYR A 114 2.00 8.68 -1.86
N ARG A 115 0.69 8.60 -1.87
CA ARG A 115 -0.11 8.68 -0.65
C ARG A 115 -1.14 7.58 -0.67
N PHE A 116 -1.32 6.92 0.46
CA PHE A 116 -2.35 5.90 0.58
C PHE A 116 -3.60 6.52 1.21
N ALA A 117 -4.71 6.39 0.52
CA ALA A 117 -6.00 6.83 1.06
C ALA A 117 -7.12 6.11 0.32
N PRO A 118 -7.90 5.32 1.01
CA PRO A 118 -9.03 4.63 0.36
C PRO A 118 -10.08 5.66 -0.05
N GLU A 119 -10.34 5.73 -1.32
CA GLU A 119 -11.34 6.67 -1.84
C GLU A 119 -12.18 5.98 -2.89
N PRO A 120 -13.48 6.10 -2.80
CA PRO A 120 -14.31 5.58 -3.87
C PRO A 120 -14.12 6.42 -5.11
N VAL A 121 -14.07 5.75 -6.24
CA VAL A 121 -13.98 6.45 -7.49
C VAL A 121 -15.35 7.05 -7.77
N ALA A 122 -15.40 8.35 -7.93
CA ALA A 122 -16.67 8.98 -8.17
C ALA A 122 -17.25 8.45 -9.47
N PRO A 123 -18.51 8.10 -9.47
CA PRO A 123 -19.11 7.65 -10.72
C PRO A 123 -19.13 8.81 -11.71
N ALA A 124 -19.12 8.47 -12.93
CA ALA A 124 -19.23 9.47 -13.94
C ALA A 124 -20.47 10.29 -13.67
N PRO A 125 -20.37 11.52 -13.90
CA PRO A 125 -21.51 12.37 -13.63
C PRO A 125 -22.64 11.84 -14.39
N ARG A 126 -23.64 11.62 -13.76
CA ARG A 126 -24.63 11.03 -14.28
C ARG A 126 -25.47 11.84 -14.66
N LEU A 127 -25.48 12.08 -15.23
CA LEU A 127 -26.28 12.77 -15.61
C LEU A 127 -27.37 12.22 -15.64
N GLU A 128 -27.42 11.50 -15.45
CA GLU A 128 -28.30 10.88 -15.46
C GLU A 128 -28.98 10.90 -14.63
N GLN A 129 -29.10 11.20 -14.28
CA GLN A 129 -29.67 11.18 -13.52
C GLN A 129 -30.38 11.79 -13.65
N ARG A 130 -30.66 11.96 -14.11
CA ARG A 130 -31.38 12.50 -14.29
C ARG A 130 -31.84 12.54 -14.44
#